data_1f1986dd2a4e0a2f6d461e0009b9221a
#
_entry.id   1f1986dd2a4e0a2f6d461e0009b9221a
#
_cell.length_a   1.000
_cell.length_b   1.000
_cell.length_c   1.000
_cell.angle_alpha   90.00
_cell.angle_beta   90.00
_cell.angle_gamma   90.00
#
_symmetry.space_group_name_H-M   'P 1'
#
loop_
_entity.id
_entity.type
_entity.pdbx_description
1 polymer ?
#
loop_
_entity_poly.entity_id
_entity_poly.type
_entity_poly.pdbx_seq_one_letter_code
_entity_poly.pdbx_strand_id
1 'polypeptide(L)'
;MHLRPVTQADLPAFGEVAARSMWNDELMAYTAPYRDQYPDSFIRYCTQRAILRYYRGEFLFLAVSDSSDSDWNGQEVVMGYASYSTTVKSVEKPCPRGWLGNAFERKALDIHGRYAKFFRLDWSNDAAAERHFRTTLDAPTFARYFEHLPQLHKQVKQDQHWELELLGVHPDFRRRGIGKMMLQWGFEKATRDGVPLILTATLAGEKLYLHCGFREVARVVLNLASTEDIEKEKPEELSVKLRKGEGFTWAAMVWEPPNFQTEKDTEGS
;
A
#
# COMPACT_ATOMS: atom_id res chain seq x y z
N MET A 1 -9.22 -18.28 -11.56
CA MET A 1 -8.42 -17.42 -10.65
C MET A 1 -9.12 -17.25 -9.30
N HIS A 2 -8.35 -17.19 -8.22
CA HIS A 2 -8.88 -17.03 -6.87
C HIS A 2 -7.91 -16.25 -5.96
N LEU A 3 -8.40 -15.88 -4.77
CA LEU A 3 -7.58 -15.28 -3.72
C LEU A 3 -7.14 -16.34 -2.73
N ARG A 4 -5.88 -16.31 -2.35
CA ARG A 4 -5.38 -17.10 -1.23
C ARG A 4 -4.53 -16.26 -0.27
N PRO A 5 -4.51 -16.60 1.04
CA PRO A 5 -3.60 -15.95 1.99
C PRO A 5 -2.14 -16.17 1.59
N VAL A 6 -1.31 -15.19 1.93
CA VAL A 6 0.14 -15.26 1.75
C VAL A 6 0.76 -16.15 2.82
N THR A 7 1.65 -17.04 2.41
CA THR A 7 2.56 -17.79 3.28
C THR A 7 3.95 -17.13 3.30
N GLN A 8 4.82 -17.56 4.20
CA GLN A 8 6.20 -17.04 4.24
C GLN A 8 6.95 -17.33 2.92
N ALA A 9 6.68 -18.44 2.27
CA ALA A 9 7.31 -18.83 1.01
C ALA A 9 6.89 -17.92 -0.17
N ASP A 10 5.73 -17.28 -0.07
CA ASP A 10 5.20 -16.38 -1.11
C ASP A 10 5.78 -14.96 -1.08
N LEU A 11 6.49 -14.59 -0.02
CA LEU A 11 6.95 -13.21 0.17
C LEU A 11 7.83 -12.69 -0.98
N PRO A 12 8.74 -13.48 -1.59
CA PRO A 12 9.45 -13.05 -2.79
C PRO A 12 8.52 -12.76 -3.97
N ALA A 13 7.56 -13.65 -4.27
CA ALA A 13 6.60 -13.48 -5.35
C ALA A 13 5.66 -12.28 -5.10
N PHE A 14 5.23 -12.07 -3.84
CA PHE A 14 4.51 -10.86 -3.44
C PHE A 14 5.34 -9.60 -3.76
N GLY A 15 6.62 -9.58 -3.38
CA GLY A 15 7.51 -8.45 -3.63
C GLY A 15 7.69 -8.16 -5.11
N GLU A 16 7.84 -9.20 -5.92
CA GLU A 16 7.99 -9.06 -7.38
C GLU A 16 6.72 -8.49 -8.02
N VAL A 17 5.54 -9.07 -7.73
CA VAL A 17 4.28 -8.57 -8.30
C VAL A 17 3.99 -7.14 -7.80
N ALA A 18 4.35 -6.82 -6.57
CA ALA A 18 4.24 -5.46 -6.05
C ALA A 18 5.12 -4.49 -6.85
N ALA A 19 6.40 -4.80 -7.05
CA ALA A 19 7.30 -3.98 -7.85
C ALA A 19 6.80 -3.79 -9.28
N ARG A 20 6.38 -4.87 -9.96
CA ARG A 20 5.87 -4.82 -11.33
C ARG A 20 4.60 -3.98 -11.45
N SER A 21 3.67 -4.11 -10.50
CA SER A 21 2.40 -3.37 -10.51
C SER A 21 2.59 -1.87 -10.34
N MET A 22 3.59 -1.46 -9.56
CA MET A 22 3.90 -0.05 -9.25
C MET A 22 4.97 0.55 -10.16
N TRP A 23 5.56 -0.23 -11.08
CA TRP A 23 6.73 0.19 -11.86
C TRP A 23 6.56 1.53 -12.57
N ASN A 24 5.38 1.75 -13.15
CA ASN A 24 5.03 2.97 -13.87
C ASN A 24 4.11 3.90 -13.06
N ASP A 25 4.04 3.72 -11.74
CA ASP A 25 3.28 4.62 -10.87
C ASP A 25 4.03 5.96 -10.73
N GLU A 26 3.29 7.07 -10.77
CA GLU A 26 3.86 8.40 -10.65
C GLU A 26 4.66 8.57 -9.35
N LEU A 27 4.16 8.01 -8.24
CA LEU A 27 4.88 8.02 -6.97
C LEU A 27 6.25 7.34 -7.10
N MET A 28 6.32 6.20 -7.80
CA MET A 28 7.57 5.49 -7.98
C MET A 28 8.53 6.23 -8.92
N ALA A 29 8.03 7.05 -9.83
CA ALA A 29 8.88 7.92 -10.65
C ALA A 29 9.68 8.92 -9.77
N TYR A 30 9.08 9.40 -8.68
CA TYR A 30 9.74 10.32 -7.76
C TYR A 30 10.51 9.61 -6.65
N THR A 31 9.94 8.56 -6.07
CA THR A 31 10.53 7.89 -4.90
C THR A 31 11.57 6.84 -5.26
N ALA A 32 11.53 6.30 -6.47
CA ALA A 32 12.48 5.32 -7.00
C ALA A 32 12.90 5.65 -8.45
N PRO A 33 13.53 6.83 -8.70
CA PRO A 33 13.83 7.32 -10.05
C PRO A 33 14.82 6.42 -10.83
N TYR A 34 15.67 5.66 -10.13
CA TYR A 34 16.67 4.78 -10.78
C TYR A 34 16.27 3.30 -10.81
N ARG A 35 14.97 2.97 -10.57
CA ARG A 35 14.48 1.58 -10.57
C ARG A 35 14.76 0.82 -11.87
N ASP A 36 14.78 1.54 -13.00
CA ASP A 36 15.11 0.94 -14.30
C ASP A 36 16.60 0.54 -14.42
N GLN A 37 17.49 1.24 -13.70
CA GLN A 37 18.92 0.92 -13.64
C GLN A 37 19.20 -0.19 -12.62
N TYR A 38 18.37 -0.31 -11.58
CA TYR A 38 18.55 -1.26 -10.47
C TYR A 38 17.26 -2.02 -10.16
N PRO A 39 16.73 -2.80 -11.13
CA PRO A 39 15.44 -3.47 -11.00
C PRO A 39 15.39 -4.43 -9.81
N ASP A 40 16.44 -5.21 -9.58
CA ASP A 40 16.52 -6.17 -8.49
C ASP A 40 16.48 -5.49 -7.11
N SER A 41 17.08 -4.31 -7.00
CA SER A 41 17.03 -3.54 -5.76
C SER A 41 15.62 -3.06 -5.43
N PHE A 42 14.86 -2.66 -6.45
CA PHE A 42 13.47 -2.25 -6.26
C PHE A 42 12.56 -3.43 -5.89
N ILE A 43 12.72 -4.58 -6.56
CA ILE A 43 12.00 -5.82 -6.19
C ILE A 43 12.32 -6.22 -4.75
N ARG A 44 13.58 -6.18 -4.36
CA ARG A 44 14.03 -6.49 -3.01
C ARG A 44 13.41 -5.56 -1.96
N TYR A 45 13.31 -4.25 -2.26
CA TYR A 45 12.60 -3.31 -1.40
C TYR A 45 11.13 -3.69 -1.21
N CYS A 46 10.42 -3.99 -2.29
CA CYS A 46 9.03 -4.42 -2.22
C CYS A 46 8.87 -5.70 -1.39
N THR A 47 9.82 -6.66 -1.56
CA THR A 47 9.85 -7.90 -0.76
C THR A 47 10.05 -7.62 0.72
N GLN A 48 10.97 -6.72 1.09
CA GLN A 48 11.19 -6.33 2.48
C GLN A 48 9.95 -5.67 3.09
N ARG A 49 9.24 -4.84 2.32
CA ARG A 49 7.96 -4.25 2.74
C ARG A 49 6.90 -5.33 2.97
N ALA A 50 6.84 -6.34 2.11
CA ALA A 50 5.94 -7.49 2.30
C ALA A 50 6.27 -8.27 3.58
N ILE A 51 7.55 -8.55 3.85
CA ILE A 51 8.02 -9.21 5.07
C ILE A 51 7.60 -8.43 6.32
N LEU A 52 7.79 -7.12 6.34
CA LEU A 52 7.39 -6.27 7.45
C LEU A 52 5.88 -6.33 7.72
N ARG A 53 5.05 -6.26 6.67
CA ARG A 53 3.60 -6.35 6.76
C ARG A 53 3.15 -7.71 7.28
N TYR A 54 3.75 -8.78 6.75
CA TYR A 54 3.49 -10.15 7.17
C TYR A 54 3.68 -10.35 8.68
N TYR A 55 4.81 -9.90 9.23
CA TYR A 55 5.08 -10.01 10.67
C TYR A 55 4.39 -8.94 11.54
N ARG A 56 3.83 -7.89 10.95
CA ARG A 56 2.92 -6.95 11.63
C ARG A 56 1.52 -7.52 11.82
N GLY A 57 1.21 -8.64 11.17
CA GLY A 57 -0.10 -9.27 11.23
C GLY A 57 -1.13 -8.56 10.34
N GLU A 58 -0.69 -8.01 9.21
CA GLU A 58 -1.61 -7.57 8.17
C GLU A 58 -2.16 -8.79 7.41
N PHE A 59 -3.37 -8.66 6.87
CA PHE A 59 -4.01 -9.68 6.06
C PHE A 59 -3.50 -9.56 4.62
N LEU A 60 -2.53 -10.40 4.26
CA LEU A 60 -1.95 -10.39 2.93
C LEU A 60 -2.54 -11.49 2.06
N PHE A 61 -2.84 -11.13 0.81
CA PHE A 61 -3.42 -12.04 -0.18
C PHE A 61 -2.66 -11.95 -1.50
N LEU A 62 -2.63 -13.09 -2.19
CA LEU A 62 -2.29 -13.17 -3.61
C LEU A 62 -3.53 -13.52 -4.42
N ALA A 63 -3.68 -12.85 -5.54
CA ALA A 63 -4.56 -13.27 -6.62
C ALA A 63 -3.75 -14.18 -7.53
N VAL A 64 -4.18 -15.43 -7.66
CA VAL A 64 -3.46 -16.46 -8.40
C VAL A 64 -4.32 -17.11 -9.48
N SER A 65 -3.67 -17.56 -10.56
CA SER A 65 -4.33 -18.33 -11.61
C SER A 65 -4.68 -19.74 -11.14
N ASP A 66 -5.70 -20.32 -11.74
CA ASP A 66 -6.11 -21.70 -11.52
C ASP A 66 -6.69 -22.33 -12.79
N SER A 67 -7.11 -23.59 -12.70
CA SER A 67 -7.63 -24.36 -13.83
C SER A 67 -8.89 -23.78 -14.49
N SER A 68 -9.54 -22.77 -13.89
CA SER A 68 -10.67 -22.08 -14.50
C SER A 68 -10.27 -20.97 -15.47
N ASP A 69 -8.99 -20.57 -15.46
CA ASP A 69 -8.48 -19.53 -16.34
C ASP A 69 -8.20 -20.11 -17.74
N SER A 70 -8.57 -19.35 -18.77
CA SER A 70 -8.43 -19.78 -20.18
C SER A 70 -6.97 -19.94 -20.63
N ASP A 71 -6.05 -19.28 -19.94
CA ASP A 71 -4.59 -19.30 -20.18
C ASP A 71 -3.84 -20.16 -19.16
N TRP A 72 -4.54 -21.04 -18.43
CA TRP A 72 -3.95 -21.95 -17.47
C TRP A 72 -3.01 -22.97 -18.14
N ASN A 73 -1.77 -23.00 -17.67
CA ASN A 73 -0.73 -23.89 -18.20
C ASN A 73 -0.32 -25.02 -17.24
N GLY A 74 -1.11 -25.25 -16.18
CA GLY A 74 -0.81 -26.24 -15.16
C GLY A 74 0.00 -25.73 -13.96
N GLN A 75 0.39 -24.44 -13.97
CA GLN A 75 1.14 -23.82 -12.89
C GLN A 75 0.43 -22.57 -12.36
N GLU A 76 0.45 -22.40 -11.04
CA GLU A 76 -0.05 -21.19 -10.40
C GLU A 76 0.83 -20.01 -10.75
N VAL A 77 0.21 -18.92 -11.23
CA VAL A 77 0.86 -17.66 -11.54
C VAL A 77 0.30 -16.57 -10.63
N VAL A 78 1.16 -15.81 -9.97
CA VAL A 78 0.77 -14.67 -9.16
C VAL A 78 0.44 -13.49 -10.06
N MET A 79 -0.83 -13.06 -10.03
CA MET A 79 -1.37 -12.03 -10.91
C MET A 79 -1.59 -10.68 -10.20
N GLY A 80 -1.73 -10.70 -8.88
CA GLY A 80 -1.97 -9.51 -8.08
C GLY A 80 -1.80 -9.77 -6.60
N TYR A 81 -1.85 -8.70 -5.81
CA TYR A 81 -1.70 -8.75 -4.37
C TYR A 81 -2.57 -7.70 -3.68
N ALA A 82 -2.95 -7.98 -2.44
CA ALA A 82 -3.59 -7.02 -1.56
C ALA A 82 -3.10 -7.19 -0.13
N SER A 83 -3.10 -6.08 0.62
CA SER A 83 -2.83 -6.04 2.05
C SER A 83 -3.92 -5.25 2.75
N TYR A 84 -4.44 -5.80 3.85
CA TYR A 84 -5.43 -5.17 4.69
C TYR A 84 -4.97 -5.11 6.13
N SER A 85 -5.36 -4.04 6.82
CA SER A 85 -5.27 -3.89 8.27
C SER A 85 -6.65 -3.62 8.87
N THR A 86 -6.76 -3.73 10.20
CA THR A 86 -7.99 -3.39 10.89
C THR A 86 -7.73 -2.90 12.30
N THR A 87 -8.59 -1.99 12.76
CA THR A 87 -8.68 -1.52 14.14
C THR A 87 -9.81 -2.20 14.91
N VAL A 88 -10.57 -3.08 14.26
CA VAL A 88 -11.66 -3.84 14.90
C VAL A 88 -11.08 -4.78 15.95
N LYS A 89 -11.43 -4.54 17.22
CA LYS A 89 -10.81 -5.23 18.38
C LYS A 89 -11.14 -6.72 18.46
N SER A 90 -12.29 -7.13 17.94
CA SER A 90 -12.74 -8.54 17.92
C SER A 90 -12.07 -9.40 16.85
N VAL A 91 -11.34 -8.77 15.92
CA VAL A 91 -10.69 -9.49 14.82
C VAL A 91 -9.30 -9.96 15.25
N GLU A 92 -9.10 -11.27 15.23
CA GLU A 92 -7.79 -11.86 15.44
C GLU A 92 -6.88 -11.61 14.22
N LYS A 93 -5.73 -10.98 14.49
CA LYS A 93 -4.75 -10.66 13.45
C LYS A 93 -3.89 -11.88 13.12
N PRO A 94 -3.48 -12.05 11.86
CA PRO A 94 -2.55 -13.10 11.49
C PRO A 94 -1.28 -13.07 12.32
N CYS A 95 -0.88 -14.22 12.83
CA CYS A 95 0.29 -14.34 13.70
C CYS A 95 1.11 -15.57 13.28
N PRO A 96 1.81 -15.53 12.13
CA PRO A 96 2.38 -16.70 11.47
C PRO A 96 3.42 -17.45 12.30
N ARG A 97 4.09 -16.81 13.24
CA ARG A 97 5.05 -17.43 14.18
C ARG A 97 4.60 -17.40 15.63
N GLY A 98 3.31 -17.20 15.90
CA GLY A 98 2.80 -16.91 17.22
C GLY A 98 3.23 -15.52 17.73
N TRP A 99 2.65 -15.07 18.83
CA TRP A 99 2.85 -13.71 19.34
C TRP A 99 4.33 -13.37 19.63
N LEU A 100 5.04 -14.25 20.29
CA LEU A 100 6.46 -14.05 20.64
C LEU A 100 7.35 -14.08 19.39
N GLY A 101 7.13 -15.04 18.47
CA GLY A 101 7.89 -15.15 17.23
C GLY A 101 7.73 -13.93 16.35
N ASN A 102 6.51 -13.44 16.17
CA ASN A 102 6.26 -12.21 15.40
C ASN A 102 6.86 -10.97 16.05
N ALA A 103 6.82 -10.87 17.39
CA ALA A 103 7.44 -9.76 18.12
C ALA A 103 8.96 -9.77 17.96
N PHE A 104 9.57 -10.95 18.02
CA PHE A 104 11.02 -11.12 17.80
C PHE A 104 11.41 -10.73 16.38
N GLU A 105 10.72 -11.24 15.36
CA GLU A 105 11.00 -10.91 13.96
C GLU A 105 10.85 -9.42 13.66
N ARG A 106 9.79 -8.78 14.15
CA ARG A 106 9.62 -7.33 14.01
C ARG A 106 10.78 -6.56 14.66
N LYS A 107 11.19 -6.96 15.85
CA LYS A 107 12.30 -6.32 16.55
C LYS A 107 13.64 -6.56 15.85
N ALA A 108 13.87 -7.75 15.32
CA ALA A 108 15.05 -8.08 14.53
C ALA A 108 15.12 -7.25 13.26
N LEU A 109 14.01 -7.12 12.52
CA LEU A 109 13.91 -6.28 11.33
C LEU A 109 14.13 -4.80 11.65
N ASP A 110 13.61 -4.31 12.77
CA ASP A 110 13.77 -2.93 13.23
C ASP A 110 15.23 -2.64 13.62
N ILE A 111 15.84 -3.56 14.37
CA ILE A 111 17.26 -3.48 14.75
C ILE A 111 18.12 -3.52 13.50
N HIS A 112 17.87 -4.47 12.60
CA HIS A 112 18.64 -4.61 11.38
C HIS A 112 18.51 -3.36 10.49
N GLY A 113 17.31 -2.80 10.35
CA GLY A 113 17.09 -1.53 9.63
C GLY A 113 17.85 -0.35 10.27
N ARG A 114 17.91 -0.30 11.60
CA ARG A 114 18.70 0.72 12.34
C ARG A 114 20.20 0.50 12.16
N TYR A 115 20.66 -0.75 12.26
CA TYR A 115 22.07 -1.11 12.06
C TYR A 115 22.51 -0.85 10.63
N ALA A 116 21.75 -1.27 9.65
CA ALA A 116 22.01 -0.98 8.25
C ALA A 116 22.12 0.53 7.99
N LYS A 117 21.24 1.33 8.62
CA LYS A 117 21.28 2.79 8.55
C LYS A 117 22.50 3.39 9.26
N PHE A 118 22.88 2.85 10.42
CA PHE A 118 23.99 3.37 11.24
C PHE A 118 25.36 2.97 10.69
N PHE A 119 25.53 1.72 10.30
CA PHE A 119 26.82 1.19 9.82
C PHE A 119 26.95 1.23 8.30
N ARG A 120 25.94 1.72 7.57
CA ARG A 120 25.86 1.62 6.10
C ARG A 120 26.03 0.16 5.63
N LEU A 121 25.60 -0.80 6.46
CA LEU A 121 25.65 -2.21 6.12
C LEU A 121 24.64 -2.50 5.04
N ASP A 122 25.11 -3.13 4.03
CA ASP A 122 24.36 -3.44 2.83
C ASP A 122 23.57 -4.74 2.99
N TRP A 123 22.30 -4.71 2.62
CA TRP A 123 21.45 -5.89 2.56
C TRP A 123 21.71 -6.72 1.31
N SER A 124 22.53 -6.22 0.43
CA SER A 124 22.95 -6.87 -0.79
C SER A 124 24.48 -7.06 -0.78
N ASN A 125 24.95 -8.10 -1.43
CA ASN A 125 26.38 -8.23 -1.74
C ASN A 125 26.84 -7.16 -2.75
N ASP A 126 25.97 -6.26 -3.17
CA ASP A 126 26.23 -5.17 -4.08
C ASP A 126 26.03 -3.81 -3.39
N ALA A 127 27.09 -3.35 -2.73
CA ALA A 127 27.15 -2.07 -2.04
C ALA A 127 26.90 -0.85 -2.95
N ALA A 128 27.06 -1.00 -4.26
CA ALA A 128 26.77 0.06 -5.23
C ALA A 128 25.25 0.16 -5.47
N ALA A 129 24.55 -0.97 -5.67
CA ALA A 129 23.13 -1.00 -5.91
C ALA A 129 22.33 -0.44 -4.71
N GLU A 130 22.78 -0.69 -3.49
CA GLU A 130 22.09 -0.17 -2.30
C GLU A 130 22.40 1.29 -2.01
N ARG A 131 23.58 1.78 -2.31
CA ARG A 131 23.86 3.22 -2.31
C ARG A 131 22.92 3.94 -3.26
N HIS A 132 22.70 3.39 -4.44
CA HIS A 132 21.79 3.95 -5.43
C HIS A 132 20.33 3.77 -5.05
N PHE A 133 19.96 2.70 -4.36
CA PHE A 133 18.62 2.53 -3.83
C PHE A 133 18.31 3.57 -2.72
N ARG A 134 19.27 3.90 -1.87
CA ARG A 134 19.14 4.97 -0.87
C ARG A 134 19.14 6.37 -1.49
N THR A 135 19.75 6.55 -2.66
CA THR A 135 19.65 7.76 -3.46
C THR A 135 18.46 7.75 -4.41
N THR A 136 17.85 6.58 -4.65
CA THR A 136 16.62 6.43 -5.44
C THR A 136 15.37 6.80 -4.67
N LEU A 137 15.36 6.55 -3.37
CA LEU A 137 14.39 7.15 -2.49
C LEU A 137 14.92 8.54 -2.18
N ASP A 138 14.36 9.57 -2.80
CA ASP A 138 14.52 10.90 -2.27
C ASP A 138 13.90 10.89 -0.86
N ALA A 139 14.77 10.68 0.13
CA ALA A 139 14.36 10.51 1.51
C ALA A 139 13.58 11.72 2.05
N PRO A 140 13.92 12.99 1.70
CA PRO A 140 13.09 14.14 2.01
C PRO A 140 11.71 14.08 1.38
N THR A 141 11.58 13.78 0.10
CA THR A 141 10.30 13.65 -0.61
C THR A 141 9.46 12.52 -0.03
N PHE A 142 10.06 11.39 0.29
CA PHE A 142 9.39 10.26 0.93
C PHE A 142 8.93 10.59 2.36
N ALA A 143 9.73 11.33 3.14
CA ALA A 143 9.35 11.76 4.48
C ALA A 143 8.16 12.73 4.43
N ARG A 144 8.17 13.72 3.55
CA ARG A 144 7.05 14.65 3.34
C ARG A 144 5.76 13.95 2.94
N TYR A 145 5.85 12.97 2.06
CA TYR A 145 4.77 12.09 1.69
C TYR A 145 4.10 11.44 2.91
N PHE A 146 4.90 10.89 3.82
CA PHE A 146 4.37 10.26 5.04
C PHE A 146 3.90 11.26 6.09
N GLU A 147 4.37 12.50 6.10
CA GLU A 147 3.91 13.55 7.04
C GLU A 147 2.46 13.97 6.78
N HIS A 148 2.00 13.92 5.53
CA HIS A 148 0.62 14.29 5.18
C HIS A 148 -0.39 13.13 5.32
N LEU A 149 0.07 11.89 5.25
CA LEU A 149 -0.79 10.70 5.42
C LEU A 149 -1.57 10.69 6.74
N PRO A 150 -0.96 10.97 7.91
CA PRO A 150 -1.70 10.96 9.18
C PRO A 150 -2.84 11.99 9.21
N GLN A 151 -2.68 13.13 8.54
CA GLN A 151 -3.72 14.16 8.47
C GLN A 151 -4.89 13.71 7.58
N LEU A 152 -4.58 13.05 6.46
CA LEU A 152 -5.57 12.44 5.60
C LEU A 152 -6.33 11.35 6.33
N HIS A 153 -5.61 10.46 6.99
CA HIS A 153 -6.18 9.37 7.77
C HIS A 153 -7.08 9.88 8.91
N LYS A 154 -6.74 10.99 9.58
CA LYS A 154 -7.59 11.58 10.62
C LYS A 154 -8.98 12.00 10.11
N GLN A 155 -9.11 12.38 8.85
CA GLN A 155 -10.38 12.80 8.26
C GLN A 155 -11.29 11.62 7.89
N VAL A 156 -10.72 10.42 7.76
CA VAL A 156 -11.42 9.20 7.32
C VAL A 156 -11.54 8.21 8.47
N LYS A 157 -10.63 8.24 9.46
CA LYS A 157 -10.59 7.27 10.55
C LYS A 157 -11.80 7.43 11.46
N GLN A 158 -12.60 6.40 11.48
CA GLN A 158 -13.49 6.07 12.57
C GLN A 158 -12.74 5.16 13.56
N ASP A 159 -13.25 5.05 14.79
CA ASP A 159 -12.59 4.26 15.86
C ASP A 159 -12.35 2.81 15.45
N GLN A 160 -13.30 2.23 14.70
CA GLN A 160 -13.18 0.89 14.14
C GLN A 160 -13.38 0.93 12.63
N HIS A 161 -12.46 0.34 11.90
CA HIS A 161 -12.47 0.27 10.43
C HIS A 161 -11.61 -0.87 9.92
N TRP A 162 -11.86 -1.26 8.68
CA TRP A 162 -10.91 -1.98 7.83
C TRP A 162 -10.19 -0.97 6.94
N GLU A 163 -8.92 -1.20 6.67
CA GLU A 163 -8.10 -0.36 5.79
C GLU A 163 -7.45 -1.21 4.71
N LEU A 164 -7.65 -0.84 3.45
CA LEU A 164 -6.88 -1.37 2.34
C LEU A 164 -5.56 -0.62 2.25
N GLU A 165 -4.49 -1.27 2.64
CA GLU A 165 -3.14 -0.72 2.68
C GLU A 165 -2.44 -0.74 1.32
N LEU A 166 -2.63 -1.83 0.58
CA LEU A 166 -2.04 -2.05 -0.73
C LEU A 166 -2.98 -2.87 -1.61
N LEU A 167 -3.02 -2.52 -2.89
CA LEU A 167 -3.63 -3.31 -3.93
C LEU A 167 -2.88 -3.09 -5.24
N GLY A 168 -2.43 -4.16 -5.86
CA GLY A 168 -1.77 -4.08 -7.15
C GLY A 168 -2.07 -5.31 -8.02
N VAL A 169 -2.14 -5.07 -9.33
CA VAL A 169 -2.30 -6.10 -10.34
C VAL A 169 -1.14 -6.02 -11.32
N HIS A 170 -0.48 -7.16 -11.54
CA HIS A 170 0.59 -7.26 -12.51
C HIS A 170 0.14 -6.71 -13.88
N PRO A 171 0.92 -5.92 -14.59
CA PRO A 171 0.51 -5.28 -15.84
C PRO A 171 -0.14 -6.22 -16.86
N ASP A 172 0.42 -7.43 -17.02
CA ASP A 172 -0.04 -8.42 -18.00
C ASP A 172 -1.43 -9.03 -17.68
N PHE A 173 -1.87 -8.89 -16.42
CA PHE A 173 -3.15 -9.46 -15.95
C PHE A 173 -4.20 -8.39 -15.64
N ARG A 174 -3.93 -7.12 -15.97
CA ARG A 174 -4.90 -6.04 -15.77
C ARG A 174 -6.16 -6.24 -16.62
N ARG A 175 -7.27 -5.59 -16.22
CA ARG A 175 -8.57 -5.62 -16.91
C ARG A 175 -9.29 -6.98 -16.89
N ARG A 176 -8.84 -7.92 -16.05
CA ARG A 176 -9.47 -9.24 -15.84
C ARG A 176 -10.35 -9.31 -14.60
N GLY A 177 -10.66 -8.19 -13.95
CA GLY A 177 -11.50 -8.14 -12.74
C GLY A 177 -10.76 -8.42 -11.43
N ILE A 178 -9.44 -8.66 -11.45
CA ILE A 178 -8.62 -9.05 -10.29
C ILE A 178 -8.71 -8.02 -9.18
N GLY A 179 -8.59 -6.71 -9.49
CA GLY A 179 -8.71 -5.66 -8.49
C GLY A 179 -10.06 -5.65 -7.78
N LYS A 180 -11.16 -5.87 -8.52
CA LYS A 180 -12.51 -5.98 -7.95
C LYS A 180 -12.65 -7.23 -7.05
N MET A 181 -12.09 -8.36 -7.49
CA MET A 181 -12.09 -9.59 -6.69
C MET A 181 -11.36 -9.39 -5.36
N MET A 182 -10.22 -8.70 -5.37
CA MET A 182 -9.50 -8.40 -4.12
C MET A 182 -10.29 -7.45 -3.21
N LEU A 183 -10.95 -6.42 -3.75
CA LEU A 183 -11.80 -5.50 -2.98
C LEU A 183 -12.99 -6.20 -2.36
N GLN A 184 -13.56 -7.20 -3.03
CA GLN A 184 -14.71 -7.96 -2.54
C GLN A 184 -14.46 -8.57 -1.15
N TRP A 185 -13.24 -9.08 -0.91
CA TRP A 185 -12.84 -9.58 0.40
C TRP A 185 -12.94 -8.50 1.48
N GLY A 186 -12.47 -7.29 1.20
CA GLY A 186 -12.56 -6.16 2.12
C GLY A 186 -14.01 -5.74 2.42
N PHE A 187 -14.85 -5.70 1.38
CA PHE A 187 -16.28 -5.40 1.54
C PHE A 187 -17.00 -6.43 2.42
N GLU A 188 -16.72 -7.72 2.23
CA GLU A 188 -17.29 -8.79 3.06
C GLU A 188 -16.88 -8.64 4.53
N LYS A 189 -15.63 -8.31 4.81
CA LYS A 189 -15.14 -8.08 6.16
C LYS A 189 -15.76 -6.85 6.80
N ALA A 190 -15.75 -5.73 6.10
CA ALA A 190 -16.35 -4.48 6.57
C ALA A 190 -17.86 -4.62 6.82
N THR A 191 -18.58 -5.30 5.93
CA THR A 191 -20.01 -5.60 6.09
C THR A 191 -20.28 -6.49 7.30
N ARG A 192 -19.51 -7.59 7.45
CA ARG A 192 -19.65 -8.52 8.57
C ARG A 192 -19.45 -7.82 9.91
N ASP A 193 -18.46 -6.94 9.98
CA ASP A 193 -18.08 -6.27 11.23
C ASP A 193 -18.85 -4.96 11.45
N GLY A 194 -19.68 -4.52 10.49
CA GLY A 194 -20.50 -3.31 10.57
C GLY A 194 -19.68 -2.02 10.60
N VAL A 195 -18.49 -2.01 9.99
CA VAL A 195 -17.55 -0.88 10.03
C VAL A 195 -17.17 -0.45 8.61
N PRO A 196 -16.70 0.79 8.40
CA PRO A 196 -16.27 1.25 7.09
C PRO A 196 -14.97 0.55 6.61
N LEU A 197 -14.81 0.50 5.29
CA LEU A 197 -13.57 0.18 4.62
C LEU A 197 -12.97 1.49 4.08
N ILE A 198 -11.76 1.80 4.52
CA ILE A 198 -11.04 3.01 4.12
C ILE A 198 -9.82 2.67 3.28
N LEU A 199 -9.37 3.63 2.48
CA LEU A 199 -8.12 3.54 1.73
C LEU A 199 -7.61 4.92 1.35
N THR A 200 -6.34 4.95 0.93
CA THR A 200 -5.74 6.09 0.26
C THR A 200 -5.41 5.70 -1.18
N ALA A 201 -6.00 6.39 -2.15
CA ALA A 201 -5.90 6.09 -3.56
C ALA A 201 -4.86 6.98 -4.25
N THR A 202 -4.04 6.38 -5.11
CA THR A 202 -3.31 7.10 -6.16
C THR A 202 -4.24 7.35 -7.35
N LEU A 203 -3.91 8.31 -8.23
CA LEU A 203 -4.70 8.58 -9.45
C LEU A 203 -4.98 7.31 -10.27
N ALA A 204 -4.02 6.40 -10.33
CA ALA A 204 -4.16 5.13 -11.06
C ALA A 204 -5.27 4.23 -10.48
N GLY A 205 -5.47 4.27 -9.15
CA GLY A 205 -6.44 3.44 -8.43
C GLY A 205 -7.83 4.07 -8.34
N GLU A 206 -7.95 5.38 -8.37
CA GLU A 206 -9.20 6.12 -8.09
C GLU A 206 -10.40 5.61 -8.89
N LYS A 207 -10.22 5.40 -10.20
CA LYS A 207 -11.32 4.94 -11.06
C LYS A 207 -11.89 3.59 -10.63
N LEU A 208 -11.04 2.68 -10.17
CA LEU A 208 -11.48 1.39 -9.65
C LEU A 208 -12.31 1.57 -8.39
N TYR A 209 -11.83 2.38 -7.45
CA TYR A 209 -12.48 2.57 -6.16
C TYR A 209 -13.82 3.30 -6.29
N LEU A 210 -13.88 4.37 -7.08
CA LEU A 210 -15.14 5.05 -7.40
C LEU A 210 -16.16 4.11 -8.05
N HIS A 211 -15.71 3.28 -9.01
CA HIS A 211 -16.57 2.28 -9.64
C HIS A 211 -17.07 1.21 -8.67
N CYS A 212 -16.31 0.92 -7.62
CA CYS A 212 -16.67 -0.03 -6.57
C CYS A 212 -17.47 0.60 -5.41
N GLY A 213 -17.87 1.87 -5.52
CA GLY A 213 -18.74 2.54 -4.56
C GLY A 213 -18.02 3.27 -3.42
N PHE A 214 -16.71 3.43 -3.50
CA PHE A 214 -16.01 4.34 -2.60
C PHE A 214 -16.36 5.78 -2.92
N ARG A 215 -16.43 6.62 -1.89
CA ARG A 215 -16.52 8.09 -2.04
C ARG A 215 -15.24 8.74 -1.53
N GLU A 216 -14.83 9.82 -2.18
CA GLU A 216 -13.73 10.65 -1.70
C GLU A 216 -14.19 11.47 -0.49
N VAL A 217 -13.34 11.50 0.53
CA VAL A 217 -13.58 12.28 1.76
C VAL A 217 -12.62 13.46 1.84
N ALA A 218 -11.38 13.26 1.41
CA ALA A 218 -10.36 14.29 1.43
C ALA A 218 -9.35 14.03 0.32
N ARG A 219 -8.67 15.09 -0.11
CA ARG A 219 -7.59 15.00 -1.09
C ARG A 219 -6.38 15.81 -0.60
N VAL A 220 -5.22 15.19 -0.71
CA VAL A 220 -3.94 15.87 -0.55
C VAL A 220 -3.24 15.92 -1.89
N VAL A 221 -2.64 17.04 -2.16
CA VAL A 221 -1.84 17.24 -3.35
C VAL A 221 -0.42 17.57 -2.89
N LEU A 222 0.53 16.74 -3.29
CA LEU A 222 1.94 16.91 -2.98
C LEU A 222 2.62 17.52 -4.18
N ASN A 223 3.17 18.72 -4.01
CA ASN A 223 4.09 19.26 -5.00
C ASN A 223 5.47 18.62 -4.76
N LEU A 224 5.92 17.89 -5.75
CA LEU A 224 7.23 17.24 -5.74
C LEU A 224 8.28 18.06 -6.51
N ALA A 225 8.01 19.35 -6.77
CA ALA A 225 9.03 20.26 -7.27
C ALA A 225 10.25 20.27 -6.34
N SER A 226 11.42 20.57 -6.90
CA SER A 226 12.71 20.40 -6.23
C SER A 226 12.73 20.97 -4.81
N THR A 227 13.54 20.38 -3.93
CA THR A 227 13.74 20.80 -2.55
C THR A 227 14.06 22.30 -2.40
N GLU A 228 14.70 22.91 -3.39
CA GLU A 228 15.07 24.33 -3.39
C GLU A 228 13.88 25.25 -3.64
N ASP A 229 12.85 24.78 -4.37
CA ASP A 229 11.65 25.59 -4.65
C ASP A 229 10.65 25.55 -3.49
N ILE A 230 10.63 24.47 -2.71
CA ILE A 230 9.66 24.27 -1.63
C ILE A 230 9.99 25.06 -0.38
N GLU A 231 11.27 25.32 -0.09
CA GLU A 231 11.68 26.13 1.07
C GLU A 231 11.31 27.62 0.92
N LYS A 232 10.96 28.05 -0.30
CA LYS A 232 10.62 29.44 -0.61
C LYS A 232 9.12 29.71 -0.76
N GLU A 233 8.27 28.68 -0.84
CA GLU A 233 6.84 28.84 -1.10
C GLU A 233 5.98 28.69 0.16
N LYS A 234 5.00 29.57 0.30
CA LYS A 234 4.01 29.49 1.38
C LYS A 234 3.02 28.34 1.11
N PRO A 235 2.50 27.65 2.15
CA PRO A 235 1.57 26.53 2.01
C PRO A 235 0.32 26.83 1.16
N GLU A 236 -0.12 28.11 1.14
CA GLU A 236 -1.29 28.55 0.37
C GLU A 236 -1.03 28.64 -1.13
N GLU A 237 0.19 29.02 -1.55
CA GLU A 237 0.60 29.05 -2.96
C GLU A 237 0.82 27.64 -3.50
N LEU A 238 1.31 26.74 -2.65
CA LEU A 238 1.41 25.30 -2.93
C LEU A 238 0.04 24.73 -3.33
N SER A 239 -1.01 25.00 -2.57
CA SER A 239 -2.36 24.48 -2.83
C SER A 239 -2.96 24.96 -4.16
N VAL A 240 -2.55 26.12 -4.68
CA VAL A 240 -3.03 26.70 -5.94
C VAL A 240 -2.33 26.10 -7.16
N LYS A 241 -1.01 25.89 -7.09
CA LYS A 241 -0.24 25.22 -8.18
C LYS A 241 -0.72 23.80 -8.40
N LEU A 242 -1.10 23.12 -7.35
CA LEU A 242 -1.53 21.72 -7.31
C LEU A 242 -2.93 21.51 -7.92
N ARG A 243 -3.81 22.51 -7.90
CA ARG A 243 -5.09 22.48 -8.62
C ARG A 243 -4.92 22.52 -10.16
N LYS A 244 -3.74 22.86 -10.64
CA LYS A 244 -3.41 22.92 -12.08
C LYS A 244 -2.79 21.63 -12.63
N GLY A 245 -2.73 20.56 -11.87
CA GLY A 245 -2.22 19.26 -12.34
C GLY A 245 -0.70 19.09 -12.29
N GLU A 246 0.00 19.95 -11.55
CA GLU A 246 1.47 19.95 -11.44
C GLU A 246 1.99 19.18 -10.21
N GLY A 247 1.19 18.32 -9.59
CA GLY A 247 1.59 17.59 -8.40
C GLY A 247 0.98 16.21 -8.29
N PHE A 248 1.58 15.38 -7.43
CA PHE A 248 1.08 14.06 -7.09
C PHE A 248 -0.14 14.18 -6.16
N THR A 249 -1.27 13.56 -6.51
CA THR A 249 -2.49 13.63 -5.72
C THR A 249 -2.86 12.31 -5.06
N TRP A 250 -3.36 12.39 -3.83
CA TRP A 250 -3.91 11.28 -3.09
C TRP A 250 -5.29 11.60 -2.59
N ALA A 251 -6.20 10.67 -2.81
CA ALA A 251 -7.55 10.75 -2.30
C ALA A 251 -7.72 9.79 -1.13
N ALA A 252 -8.14 10.30 0.02
CA ALA A 252 -8.69 9.47 1.09
C ALA A 252 -10.12 9.10 0.73
N MET A 253 -10.40 7.82 0.69
CA MET A 253 -11.68 7.30 0.26
C MET A 253 -12.27 6.35 1.28
N VAL A 254 -13.60 6.34 1.38
CA VAL A 254 -14.36 5.49 2.29
C VAL A 254 -15.46 4.76 1.53
N TRP A 255 -15.66 3.52 1.90
CA TRP A 255 -16.83 2.74 1.56
C TRP A 255 -17.53 2.32 2.85
N GLU A 256 -18.84 2.51 2.93
CA GLU A 256 -19.66 2.17 4.10
C GLU A 256 -20.60 1.02 3.74
N PRO A 257 -20.73 -0.01 4.61
CA PRO A 257 -21.68 -1.07 4.37
C PRO A 257 -23.12 -0.55 4.35
N PRO A 258 -24.04 -1.21 3.64
CA PRO A 258 -25.42 -0.71 3.44
C PRO A 258 -26.20 -0.39 4.71
N ASN A 259 -25.85 -1.00 5.84
CA ASN A 259 -26.53 -0.80 7.15
C ASN A 259 -25.64 -0.02 8.14
N PHE A 260 -24.66 0.71 7.65
CA PHE A 260 -23.77 1.49 8.49
C PHE A 260 -24.52 2.71 9.06
N GLN A 261 -24.62 2.80 10.39
CA GLN A 261 -25.19 3.97 11.09
C GLN A 261 -24.02 4.82 11.60
N THR A 262 -23.97 6.08 11.21
CA THR A 262 -23.06 7.05 11.80
C THR A 262 -23.53 7.45 13.19
N GLU A 263 -22.65 7.61 14.16
CA GLU A 263 -22.99 8.08 15.52
C GLU A 263 -23.77 9.41 15.53
N LYS A 264 -23.72 10.18 14.45
CA LYS A 264 -24.51 11.41 14.28
C LYS A 264 -26.02 11.17 14.15
N ASP A 265 -26.45 9.98 13.78
CA ASP A 265 -27.86 9.64 13.61
C ASP A 265 -28.52 9.23 14.95
N THR A 266 -27.73 8.99 16.00
CA THR A 266 -28.19 8.58 17.32
C THR A 266 -28.38 9.75 18.32
N GLU A 267 -27.82 10.93 18.06
CA GLU A 267 -28.02 12.12 18.91
C GLU A 267 -29.23 12.98 18.52
N GLY A 268 -29.97 12.58 17.49
CA GLY A 268 -31.11 13.30 16.94
C GLY A 268 -32.47 12.64 17.14
N SER A 269 -32.59 11.62 18.02
CA SER A 269 -33.88 10.94 18.31
C SER A 269 -34.31 11.14 19.75
#